data_427769a5d109dc98501884c316bb9cfb
#
_entry.id   427769a5d109dc98501884c316bb9cfb
#
_cell.length_a   1.000
_cell.length_b   1.000
_cell.length_c   1.000
_cell.angle_alpha   90.00
_cell.angle_beta   90.00
_cell.angle_gamma   90.00
#
_symmetry.space_group_name_H-M   'P 1'
#
loop_
_entity.id
_entity.type
_entity.pdbx_description
1 polymer ?
#
loop_
_entity_poly.entity_id
_entity_poly.type
_entity_poly.pdbx_seq_one_letter_code
_entity_poly.pdbx_strand_id
1 'polypeptide(L)'
;MSQKPELGQSKQCLIAPSILSADFARLGEEVTGVLSAGADWVHFDVMDNHYVPNLTIGPLVCEAIRSYAVKDGNPAMIDVHLMVEPVDRIIPDFAKAGANLISFHPEASGHVHRSLNLIRDHGCYAGLVFNPATPLDYLDHTLDLLDLVLLMSVNPGFGGQSFIPSTLEKIAAVRERLDRYERETCKHIRLEVDGGIKVDNIAAIAKAGADTFVAGSAIFGKSNYADVIAAMRTEVSKA
;
A
#
# COMPACT_ATOMS: atom_id res chain seq x y z
N MET A 1 -5.50 -10.06 -22.77
CA MET A 1 -4.83 -9.87 -21.48
C MET A 1 -4.82 -8.38 -21.23
N SER A 2 -5.49 -7.88 -20.21
CA SER A 2 -5.42 -6.47 -19.84
C SER A 2 -3.99 -6.19 -19.37
N GLN A 3 -3.42 -5.08 -19.81
CA GLN A 3 -2.07 -4.67 -19.42
C GLN A 3 -2.05 -4.40 -17.92
N LYS A 4 -1.08 -4.95 -17.20
CA LYS A 4 -0.90 -4.71 -15.75
C LYS A 4 -0.68 -3.21 -15.54
N PRO A 5 -1.36 -2.55 -14.58
CA PRO A 5 -1.11 -1.14 -14.26
C PRO A 5 0.37 -0.92 -13.91
N GLU A 6 0.90 0.22 -14.33
CA GLU A 6 2.27 0.60 -13.98
C GLU A 6 2.36 1.10 -12.54
N LEU A 7 3.51 0.90 -11.89
CA LEU A 7 3.77 1.42 -10.53
C LEU A 7 3.86 2.96 -10.45
N GLY A 8 3.78 3.64 -11.60
CA GLY A 8 3.99 5.08 -11.71
C GLY A 8 5.48 5.45 -11.85
N GLN A 9 5.73 6.71 -12.23
CA GLN A 9 7.10 7.20 -12.42
C GLN A 9 7.82 7.41 -11.08
N SER A 10 9.13 7.21 -11.05
CA SER A 10 9.96 7.63 -9.91
C SER A 10 9.72 9.12 -9.65
N LYS A 11 9.60 9.59 -8.44
CA LYS A 11 9.26 10.97 -8.04
C LYS A 11 7.79 11.39 -8.13
N GLN A 12 6.88 10.58 -8.69
CA GLN A 12 5.45 10.87 -8.58
C GLN A 12 4.95 10.42 -7.21
N CYS A 13 4.35 11.33 -6.45
CA CYS A 13 3.66 10.99 -5.21
C CYS A 13 2.27 10.43 -5.51
N LEU A 14 1.96 9.27 -4.94
CA LEU A 14 0.71 8.54 -5.14
C LEU A 14 -0.15 8.56 -3.87
N ILE A 15 -1.46 8.67 -4.06
CA ILE A 15 -2.46 8.57 -2.98
C ILE A 15 -3.25 7.30 -3.20
N ALA A 16 -3.22 6.41 -2.20
CA ALA A 16 -3.87 5.11 -2.18
C ALA A 16 -4.91 5.05 -1.04
N PRO A 17 -6.19 5.39 -1.29
CA PRO A 17 -7.22 5.26 -0.28
C PRO A 17 -7.38 3.82 0.20
N SER A 18 -7.28 3.59 1.54
CA SER A 18 -7.58 2.29 2.14
C SER A 18 -9.09 2.11 2.27
N ILE A 19 -9.63 1.13 1.54
CA ILE A 19 -11.06 0.79 1.56
C ILE A 19 -11.52 0.17 2.88
N LEU A 20 -10.62 -0.13 3.80
CA LEU A 20 -10.96 -0.52 5.17
C LEU A 20 -11.86 0.53 5.87
N SER A 21 -11.79 1.80 5.43
CA SER A 21 -12.59 2.91 5.97
C SER A 21 -13.81 3.26 5.12
N ALA A 22 -14.07 2.54 4.03
CA ALA A 22 -15.17 2.77 3.11
C ALA A 22 -16.51 2.21 3.63
N ASP A 23 -17.62 2.59 3.03
CA ASP A 23 -18.91 1.94 3.22
C ASP A 23 -18.95 0.59 2.50
N PHE A 24 -18.80 -0.51 3.26
CA PHE A 24 -18.78 -1.86 2.72
C PHE A 24 -20.07 -2.28 2.02
N ALA A 25 -21.21 -1.66 2.36
CA ALA A 25 -22.48 -1.92 1.66
C ALA A 25 -22.49 -1.39 0.22
N ARG A 26 -21.57 -0.47 -0.12
CA ARG A 26 -21.47 0.16 -1.43
C ARG A 26 -20.03 0.21 -1.95
N LEU A 27 -19.23 -0.79 -1.61
CA LEU A 27 -17.78 -0.77 -1.81
C LEU A 27 -17.34 -0.48 -3.27
N GLY A 28 -18.07 -0.99 -4.26
CA GLY A 28 -17.81 -0.70 -5.67
C GLY A 28 -17.99 0.80 -6.01
N GLU A 29 -19.04 1.44 -5.48
CA GLU A 29 -19.29 2.88 -5.65
C GLU A 29 -18.20 3.70 -4.96
N GLU A 30 -17.78 3.29 -3.76
CA GLU A 30 -16.71 3.92 -3.01
C GLU A 30 -15.37 3.89 -3.76
N VAL A 31 -15.00 2.74 -4.32
CA VAL A 31 -13.80 2.57 -5.16
C VAL A 31 -13.86 3.48 -6.39
N THR A 32 -14.98 3.47 -7.12
CA THR A 32 -15.17 4.37 -8.27
C THR A 32 -15.11 5.84 -7.85
N GLY A 33 -15.72 6.18 -6.71
CA GLY A 33 -15.76 7.53 -6.18
C GLY A 33 -14.38 8.10 -5.87
N VAL A 34 -13.53 7.37 -5.16
CA VAL A 34 -12.18 7.85 -4.80
C VAL A 34 -11.26 7.94 -6.02
N LEU A 35 -11.34 6.99 -6.97
CA LEU A 35 -10.55 7.04 -8.20
C LEU A 35 -10.98 8.21 -9.11
N SER A 36 -12.29 8.47 -9.24
CA SER A 36 -12.82 9.63 -9.96
C SER A 36 -12.46 10.94 -9.26
N ALA A 37 -12.27 10.93 -7.95
CA ALA A 37 -11.83 12.08 -7.15
C ALA A 37 -10.32 12.35 -7.25
N GLY A 38 -9.58 11.52 -8.02
CA GLY A 38 -8.15 11.74 -8.28
C GLY A 38 -7.19 10.85 -7.50
N ALA A 39 -7.66 9.85 -6.75
CA ALA A 39 -6.79 8.82 -6.18
C ALA A 39 -6.05 8.04 -7.28
N ASP A 40 -4.89 7.47 -6.95
CA ASP A 40 -4.05 6.76 -7.92
C ASP A 40 -4.26 5.25 -7.84
N TRP A 41 -4.30 4.70 -6.64
CA TRP A 41 -4.44 3.28 -6.34
C TRP A 41 -5.64 3.03 -5.44
N VAL A 42 -5.93 1.76 -5.20
CA VAL A 42 -6.86 1.29 -4.17
C VAL A 42 -6.08 0.40 -3.22
N HIS A 43 -5.98 0.79 -1.96
CA HIS A 43 -5.32 0.00 -0.93
C HIS A 43 -6.32 -0.93 -0.25
N PHE A 44 -5.95 -2.23 -0.16
CA PHE A 44 -6.83 -3.33 0.23
C PHE A 44 -6.25 -4.08 1.43
N ASP A 45 -6.68 -3.73 2.64
CA ASP A 45 -6.21 -4.31 3.90
C ASP A 45 -6.88 -5.64 4.22
N VAL A 46 -6.08 -6.72 4.27
CA VAL A 46 -6.53 -8.09 4.55
C VAL A 46 -6.06 -8.54 5.93
N MET A 47 -7.01 -8.92 6.79
CA MET A 47 -6.75 -9.35 8.15
C MET A 47 -7.45 -10.66 8.46
N ASP A 48 -6.79 -11.59 9.15
CA ASP A 48 -7.25 -12.97 9.40
C ASP A 48 -7.65 -13.25 10.84
N ASN A 49 -7.63 -12.25 11.72
CA ASN A 49 -7.83 -12.41 13.17
C ASN A 49 -6.81 -13.36 13.85
N HIS A 50 -5.64 -13.55 13.20
CA HIS A 50 -4.53 -14.33 13.74
C HIS A 50 -3.26 -13.46 13.81
N TYR A 51 -2.79 -12.93 12.67
CA TYR A 51 -1.65 -12.02 12.63
C TYR A 51 -1.96 -10.69 13.33
N VAL A 52 -3.17 -10.17 13.16
CA VAL A 52 -3.70 -8.98 13.86
C VAL A 52 -5.06 -9.28 14.49
N PRO A 53 -5.46 -8.61 15.61
CA PRO A 53 -6.71 -8.90 16.32
C PRO A 53 -7.95 -8.31 15.61
N ASN A 54 -8.07 -8.49 14.31
CA ASN A 54 -9.21 -8.05 13.48
C ASN A 54 -9.37 -8.99 12.29
N LEU A 55 -10.60 -9.10 11.78
CA LEU A 55 -10.95 -9.84 10.58
C LEU A 55 -11.58 -8.89 9.56
N THR A 56 -11.12 -8.89 8.31
CA THR A 56 -11.65 -7.98 7.30
C THR A 56 -12.22 -8.73 6.10
N ILE A 57 -11.57 -8.68 4.96
CA ILE A 57 -12.06 -9.10 3.65
C ILE A 57 -11.05 -10.02 2.97
N GLY A 58 -11.52 -10.79 2.00
CA GLY A 58 -10.71 -11.78 1.30
C GLY A 58 -10.76 -11.66 -0.23
N PRO A 59 -10.20 -12.66 -0.96
CA PRO A 59 -10.09 -12.65 -2.41
C PRO A 59 -11.42 -12.44 -3.15
N LEU A 60 -12.54 -12.94 -2.62
CA LEU A 60 -13.88 -12.76 -3.23
C LEU A 60 -14.25 -11.26 -3.33
N VAL A 61 -13.89 -10.47 -2.33
CA VAL A 61 -14.16 -9.02 -2.35
C VAL A 61 -13.21 -8.32 -3.32
N CYS A 62 -11.94 -8.72 -3.38
CA CYS A 62 -10.98 -8.21 -4.36
C CYS A 62 -11.47 -8.46 -5.80
N GLU A 63 -11.93 -9.66 -6.11
CA GLU A 63 -12.51 -10.00 -7.41
C GLU A 63 -13.75 -9.15 -7.71
N ALA A 64 -14.66 -8.99 -6.74
CA ALA A 64 -15.88 -8.20 -6.91
C ALA A 64 -15.62 -6.73 -7.23
N ILE A 65 -14.63 -6.10 -6.59
CA ILE A 65 -14.30 -4.68 -6.82
C ILE A 65 -13.42 -4.44 -8.05
N ARG A 66 -12.82 -5.48 -8.65
CA ARG A 66 -11.88 -5.33 -9.77
C ARG A 66 -12.48 -4.54 -10.94
N SER A 67 -13.75 -4.76 -11.27
CA SER A 67 -14.44 -4.07 -12.36
C SER A 67 -14.72 -2.58 -12.05
N TYR A 68 -14.73 -2.18 -10.79
CA TYR A 68 -14.91 -0.81 -10.32
C TYR A 68 -13.59 -0.04 -10.20
N ALA A 69 -12.48 -0.76 -10.05
CA ALA A 69 -11.16 -0.16 -9.95
C ALA A 69 -10.62 0.23 -11.34
N VAL A 70 -11.24 1.29 -11.90
CA VAL A 70 -10.92 1.86 -13.22
C VAL A 70 -10.71 3.36 -13.08
N LYS A 71 -9.59 3.87 -13.61
CA LYS A 71 -9.25 5.29 -13.66
C LYS A 71 -8.98 5.68 -15.12
N ASP A 72 -9.67 6.70 -15.60
CA ASP A 72 -9.53 7.22 -16.98
C ASP A 72 -9.66 6.12 -18.07
N GLY A 73 -10.57 5.17 -17.84
CA GLY A 73 -10.81 4.04 -18.75
C GLY A 73 -9.78 2.90 -18.66
N ASN A 74 -8.77 3.01 -17.79
CA ASN A 74 -7.75 1.98 -17.61
C ASN A 74 -7.91 1.30 -16.24
N PRO A 75 -7.52 0.01 -16.09
CA PRO A 75 -7.48 -0.65 -14.82
C PRO A 75 -6.58 0.12 -13.82
N ALA A 76 -7.12 0.48 -12.66
CA ALA A 76 -6.34 1.06 -11.58
C ALA A 76 -5.62 -0.03 -10.78
N MET A 77 -4.54 0.33 -10.10
CA MET A 77 -3.81 -0.56 -9.19
C MET A 77 -4.69 -0.97 -8.02
N ILE A 78 -4.80 -2.27 -7.77
CA ILE A 78 -5.25 -2.82 -6.49
C ILE A 78 -3.99 -3.30 -5.77
N ASP A 79 -3.66 -2.60 -4.71
CA ASP A 79 -2.54 -2.85 -3.82
C ASP A 79 -3.05 -3.60 -2.59
N VAL A 80 -2.69 -4.87 -2.46
CA VAL A 80 -3.17 -5.77 -1.41
C VAL A 80 -2.12 -5.90 -0.32
N HIS A 81 -2.47 -5.43 0.87
CA HIS A 81 -1.66 -5.57 2.09
C HIS A 81 -2.15 -6.75 2.92
N LEU A 82 -1.31 -7.79 3.03
CA LEU A 82 -1.63 -9.03 3.74
C LEU A 82 -1.13 -8.99 5.19
N MET A 83 -2.05 -8.83 6.11
CA MET A 83 -1.87 -9.02 7.55
C MET A 83 -2.47 -10.39 7.94
N VAL A 84 -1.88 -11.46 7.38
CA VAL A 84 -2.35 -12.85 7.52
C VAL A 84 -1.18 -13.81 7.72
N GLU A 85 -1.38 -14.86 8.52
CA GLU A 85 -0.38 -15.88 8.80
C GLU A 85 -0.98 -17.29 8.74
N PRO A 86 -0.39 -18.24 7.97
CA PRO A 86 0.77 -18.10 7.07
C PRO A 86 0.38 -17.45 5.72
N VAL A 87 1.21 -16.54 5.23
CA VAL A 87 0.89 -15.71 4.06
C VAL A 87 0.88 -16.47 2.73
N ASP A 88 1.77 -17.44 2.53
CA ASP A 88 1.99 -18.13 1.25
C ASP A 88 0.71 -18.75 0.66
N ARG A 89 -0.23 -19.19 1.52
CA ARG A 89 -1.43 -19.91 1.07
C ARG A 89 -2.43 -19.03 0.32
N ILE A 90 -2.48 -17.73 0.65
CA ILE A 90 -3.51 -16.82 0.12
C ILE A 90 -3.00 -15.96 -1.05
N ILE A 91 -1.67 -15.88 -1.26
CA ILE A 91 -1.06 -15.12 -2.36
C ILE A 91 -1.64 -15.49 -3.72
N PRO A 92 -1.71 -16.80 -4.12
CA PRO A 92 -2.26 -17.20 -5.42
C PRO A 92 -3.72 -16.77 -5.62
N ASP A 93 -4.51 -16.81 -4.55
CA ASP A 93 -5.93 -16.49 -4.60
C ASP A 93 -6.15 -14.98 -4.83
N PHE A 94 -5.36 -14.11 -4.19
CA PHE A 94 -5.41 -12.67 -4.45
C PHE A 94 -4.88 -12.30 -5.83
N ALA A 95 -3.82 -12.93 -6.29
CA ALA A 95 -3.33 -12.72 -7.65
C ALA A 95 -4.40 -13.08 -8.70
N LYS A 96 -5.09 -14.21 -8.53
CA LYS A 96 -6.21 -14.63 -9.37
C LYS A 96 -7.41 -13.68 -9.27
N ALA A 97 -7.68 -13.13 -8.09
CA ALA A 97 -8.76 -12.17 -7.85
C ALA A 97 -8.50 -10.79 -8.46
N GLY A 98 -7.32 -10.54 -9.02
CA GLY A 98 -6.97 -9.32 -9.74
C GLY A 98 -6.16 -8.30 -8.94
N ALA A 99 -5.52 -8.72 -7.84
CA ALA A 99 -4.47 -7.93 -7.20
C ALA A 99 -3.34 -7.63 -8.20
N ASN A 100 -2.82 -6.43 -8.18
CA ASN A 100 -1.71 -6.03 -9.04
C ASN A 100 -0.39 -5.98 -8.27
N LEU A 101 -0.46 -5.60 -6.99
CA LEU A 101 0.62 -5.60 -6.04
C LEU A 101 0.15 -6.36 -4.79
N ILE A 102 1.04 -7.16 -4.21
CA ILE A 102 0.79 -7.88 -2.97
C ILE A 102 1.98 -7.62 -2.05
N SER A 103 1.70 -7.11 -0.86
CA SER A 103 2.68 -6.88 0.20
C SER A 103 2.34 -7.69 1.44
N PHE A 104 3.36 -8.10 2.19
CA PHE A 104 3.20 -8.90 3.40
C PHE A 104 4.29 -8.57 4.44
N HIS A 105 4.02 -8.90 5.68
CA HIS A 105 4.95 -8.73 6.79
C HIS A 105 5.97 -9.88 6.84
N PRO A 106 7.27 -9.62 7.03
CA PRO A 106 8.27 -10.69 7.12
C PRO A 106 7.98 -11.68 8.23
N GLU A 107 7.33 -11.25 9.31
CA GLU A 107 6.93 -12.08 10.45
C GLU A 107 5.89 -13.15 10.05
N ALA A 108 5.11 -12.91 8.99
CA ALA A 108 4.08 -13.82 8.50
C ALA A 108 4.61 -14.95 7.60
N SER A 109 5.93 -14.97 7.33
CA SER A 109 6.57 -15.98 6.48
C SER A 109 7.83 -16.58 7.12
N GLY A 110 7.91 -17.91 7.15
CA GLY A 110 9.16 -18.60 7.52
C GLY A 110 10.27 -18.48 6.47
N HIS A 111 9.95 -18.02 5.23
CA HIS A 111 10.88 -17.95 4.11
C HIS A 111 10.57 -16.73 3.21
N VAL A 112 10.88 -15.53 3.69
CA VAL A 112 10.52 -14.24 3.04
C VAL A 112 10.91 -14.19 1.56
N HIS A 113 12.14 -14.57 1.21
CA HIS A 113 12.61 -14.59 -0.17
C HIS A 113 11.74 -15.50 -1.07
N ARG A 114 11.32 -16.67 -0.58
CA ARG A 114 10.43 -17.58 -1.31
C ARG A 114 9.04 -16.96 -1.51
N SER A 115 8.49 -16.33 -0.48
CA SER A 115 7.16 -15.69 -0.56
C SER A 115 7.15 -14.51 -1.54
N LEU A 116 8.22 -13.71 -1.61
CA LEU A 116 8.38 -12.67 -2.62
C LEU A 116 8.41 -13.23 -4.04
N ASN A 117 9.16 -14.32 -4.28
CA ASN A 117 9.14 -15.00 -5.58
C ASN A 117 7.76 -15.56 -5.91
N LEU A 118 7.04 -16.13 -4.94
CA LEU A 118 5.69 -16.64 -5.15
C LEU A 118 4.74 -15.53 -5.67
N ILE A 119 4.81 -14.32 -5.12
CA ILE A 119 4.05 -13.16 -5.62
C ILE A 119 4.42 -12.85 -7.08
N ARG A 120 5.71 -12.79 -7.38
CA ARG A 120 6.23 -12.47 -8.73
C ARG A 120 5.86 -13.54 -9.76
N ASP A 121 5.93 -14.82 -9.39
CA ASP A 121 5.56 -15.95 -10.23
C ASP A 121 4.07 -15.93 -10.62
N HIS A 122 3.23 -15.31 -9.80
CA HIS A 122 1.82 -15.07 -10.09
C HIS A 122 1.57 -13.74 -10.85
N GLY A 123 2.61 -13.05 -11.30
CA GLY A 123 2.52 -11.85 -12.12
C GLY A 123 2.21 -10.56 -11.35
N CYS A 124 2.22 -10.58 -10.02
CA CYS A 124 2.02 -9.40 -9.20
C CYS A 124 3.34 -8.66 -8.92
N TYR A 125 3.28 -7.38 -8.60
CA TYR A 125 4.36 -6.65 -7.95
C TYR A 125 4.50 -7.11 -6.51
N ALA A 126 5.72 -7.19 -6.01
CA ALA A 126 6.01 -7.72 -4.68
C ALA A 126 6.42 -6.62 -3.70
N GLY A 127 5.76 -6.58 -2.54
CA GLY A 127 6.03 -5.64 -1.47
C GLY A 127 6.41 -6.34 -0.15
N LEU A 128 7.22 -5.67 0.66
CA LEU A 128 7.54 -6.09 2.02
C LEU A 128 7.12 -5.00 3.01
N VAL A 129 6.42 -5.41 4.08
CA VAL A 129 5.80 -4.51 5.05
C VAL A 129 6.54 -4.56 6.38
N PHE A 130 6.86 -3.41 6.95
CA PHE A 130 7.55 -3.31 8.22
C PHE A 130 6.65 -2.67 9.29
N ASN A 131 6.38 -3.40 10.37
CA ASN A 131 5.75 -2.84 11.55
C ASN A 131 6.64 -1.75 12.19
N PRO A 132 6.11 -0.88 13.07
CA PRO A 132 6.92 0.17 13.70
C PRO A 132 8.23 -0.33 14.31
N ALA A 133 8.22 -1.51 14.94
CA ALA A 133 9.39 -2.10 15.60
C ALA A 133 10.16 -3.13 14.75
N THR A 134 9.67 -3.54 13.58
CA THR A 134 10.38 -4.52 12.72
C THR A 134 11.69 -3.95 12.22
N PRO A 135 12.83 -4.67 12.36
CA PRO A 135 14.13 -4.22 11.88
C PRO A 135 14.18 -4.19 10.35
N LEU A 136 15.03 -3.31 9.79
CA LEU A 136 15.16 -3.12 8.34
C LEU A 136 16.13 -4.10 7.66
N ASP A 137 16.75 -5.00 8.39
CA ASP A 137 17.77 -5.94 7.89
C ASP A 137 17.22 -6.92 6.85
N TYR A 138 15.92 -7.15 6.84
CA TYR A 138 15.26 -7.92 5.77
C TYR A 138 15.48 -7.32 4.38
N LEU A 139 15.70 -6.01 4.26
CA LEU A 139 15.98 -5.35 2.98
C LEU A 139 17.32 -5.74 2.39
N ASP A 140 18.32 -6.06 3.23
CA ASP A 140 19.69 -6.31 2.78
C ASP A 140 19.82 -7.48 1.80
N HIS A 141 18.83 -8.40 1.81
CA HIS A 141 18.82 -9.59 0.97
C HIS A 141 17.53 -9.77 0.14
N THR A 142 16.76 -8.70 -0.06
CA THR A 142 15.46 -8.78 -0.77
C THR A 142 15.19 -7.65 -1.76
N LEU A 143 16.02 -6.60 -1.80
CA LEU A 143 15.80 -5.42 -2.65
C LEU A 143 15.62 -5.75 -4.14
N ASP A 144 16.31 -6.76 -4.64
CA ASP A 144 16.21 -7.22 -6.03
C ASP A 144 14.83 -7.79 -6.39
N LEU A 145 14.11 -8.32 -5.39
CA LEU A 145 12.77 -8.87 -5.54
C LEU A 145 11.66 -7.85 -5.30
N LEU A 146 11.96 -6.73 -4.62
CA LEU A 146 10.96 -5.76 -4.20
C LEU A 146 10.62 -4.76 -5.29
N ASP A 147 9.35 -4.42 -5.38
CA ASP A 147 8.80 -3.33 -6.17
C ASP A 147 8.26 -2.22 -5.25
N LEU A 148 7.98 -2.57 -3.97
CA LEU A 148 7.47 -1.67 -2.95
C LEU A 148 7.98 -2.06 -1.56
N VAL A 149 8.27 -1.06 -0.74
CA VAL A 149 8.44 -1.18 0.71
C VAL A 149 7.32 -0.39 1.38
N LEU A 150 6.52 -1.05 2.23
CA LEU A 150 5.49 -0.40 3.03
C LEU A 150 5.96 -0.28 4.49
N LEU A 151 5.89 0.93 5.04
CA LEU A 151 6.13 1.18 6.46
C LEU A 151 4.81 1.46 7.18
N MET A 152 4.53 0.67 8.20
CA MET A 152 3.43 0.94 9.11
C MET A 152 3.80 2.08 10.05
N SER A 153 2.99 3.12 10.05
CA SER A 153 3.10 4.25 10.99
C SER A 153 2.08 4.20 12.13
N VAL A 154 1.43 3.06 12.27
CA VAL A 154 0.57 2.63 13.39
C VAL A 154 0.81 1.15 13.63
N ASN A 155 0.34 0.60 14.76
CA ASN A 155 0.26 -0.86 14.88
C ASN A 155 -0.89 -1.36 14.01
N PRO A 156 -0.67 -2.35 13.10
CA PRO A 156 -1.70 -2.82 12.20
C PRO A 156 -2.87 -3.48 12.95
N GLY A 157 -4.06 -3.48 12.31
CA GLY A 157 -5.26 -4.12 12.83
C GLY A 157 -6.52 -3.24 12.80
N PHE A 158 -6.40 -1.93 12.97
CA PHE A 158 -7.56 -1.02 13.00
C PHE A 158 -7.25 0.30 12.30
N GLY A 159 -8.25 0.83 11.57
CA GLY A 159 -8.19 2.17 10.98
C GLY A 159 -8.33 3.30 12.01
N GLY A 160 -8.04 4.54 11.59
CA GLY A 160 -8.28 5.75 12.37
C GLY A 160 -7.29 6.04 13.51
N GLN A 161 -6.19 5.30 13.59
CA GLN A 161 -5.15 5.50 14.59
C GLN A 161 -4.30 6.76 14.32
N SER A 162 -3.60 7.23 15.36
CA SER A 162 -2.67 8.35 15.24
C SER A 162 -1.31 7.91 14.73
N PHE A 163 -0.72 8.69 13.83
CA PHE A 163 0.62 8.49 13.29
C PHE A 163 1.67 8.43 14.42
N ILE A 164 2.57 7.45 14.36
CA ILE A 164 3.69 7.27 15.30
C ILE A 164 4.86 8.15 14.84
N PRO A 165 5.24 9.23 15.57
CA PRO A 165 6.23 10.21 15.08
C PRO A 165 7.62 9.63 14.77
N SER A 166 8.06 8.60 15.49
CA SER A 166 9.37 7.94 15.26
C SER A 166 9.45 7.24 13.89
N THR A 167 8.32 7.01 13.22
CA THR A 167 8.30 6.45 11.86
C THR A 167 8.97 7.37 10.84
N LEU A 168 9.04 8.70 11.08
CA LEU A 168 9.74 9.62 10.18
C LEU A 168 11.23 9.28 10.02
N GLU A 169 11.90 8.93 11.10
CA GLU A 169 13.31 8.50 11.06
C GLU A 169 13.45 7.18 10.29
N LYS A 170 12.51 6.26 10.47
CA LYS A 170 12.50 4.97 9.76
C LYS A 170 12.25 5.16 8.26
N ILE A 171 11.35 6.07 7.87
CA ILE A 171 11.12 6.44 6.46
C ILE A 171 12.42 6.94 5.83
N ALA A 172 13.12 7.88 6.48
CA ALA A 172 14.39 8.42 5.98
C ALA A 172 15.47 7.33 5.82
N ALA A 173 15.58 6.42 6.79
CA ALA A 173 16.52 5.31 6.75
C ALA A 173 16.22 4.30 5.61
N VAL A 174 14.94 4.03 5.33
CA VAL A 174 14.55 3.19 4.19
C VAL A 174 14.81 3.93 2.89
N ARG A 175 14.43 5.21 2.77
CA ARG A 175 14.66 6.00 1.55
C ARG A 175 16.14 6.03 1.16
N GLU A 176 17.05 6.23 2.13
CA GLU A 176 18.50 6.17 1.87
C GLU A 176 18.94 4.83 1.27
N ARG A 177 18.42 3.71 1.80
CA ARG A 177 18.73 2.35 1.26
C ARG A 177 18.19 2.17 -0.15
N LEU A 178 16.94 2.61 -0.41
CA LEU A 178 16.31 2.49 -1.72
C LEU A 178 17.01 3.39 -2.76
N ASP A 179 17.38 4.62 -2.42
CA ASP A 179 18.11 5.53 -3.32
C ASP A 179 19.50 4.99 -3.67
N ARG A 180 20.18 4.36 -2.72
CA ARG A 180 21.46 3.70 -2.99
C ARG A 180 21.28 2.56 -3.98
N TYR A 181 20.29 1.70 -3.75
CA TYR A 181 19.97 0.59 -4.63
C TYR A 181 19.57 1.06 -6.04
N GLU A 182 18.75 2.11 -6.14
CA GLU A 182 18.35 2.71 -7.42
C GLU A 182 19.55 3.28 -8.20
N ARG A 183 20.49 3.93 -7.54
CA ARG A 183 21.74 4.41 -8.17
C ARG A 183 22.60 3.28 -8.73
N GLU A 184 22.62 2.13 -8.07
CA GLU A 184 23.44 0.96 -8.46
C GLU A 184 22.79 0.12 -9.56
N THR A 185 21.45 0.06 -9.59
CA THR A 185 20.71 -0.89 -10.43
C THR A 185 19.77 -0.26 -11.44
N CYS A 186 19.54 1.04 -11.36
CA CYS A 186 18.50 1.77 -12.09
C CYS A 186 17.08 1.25 -11.84
N LYS A 187 16.85 0.46 -10.76
CA LYS A 187 15.54 -0.02 -10.37
C LYS A 187 14.97 0.85 -9.27
N HIS A 188 13.84 1.50 -9.55
CA HIS A 188 13.07 2.24 -8.56
C HIS A 188 12.20 1.29 -7.73
N ILE A 189 12.21 1.45 -6.41
CA ILE A 189 11.34 0.76 -5.46
C ILE A 189 10.50 1.82 -4.73
N ARG A 190 9.19 1.67 -4.73
CA ARG A 190 8.26 2.58 -4.04
C ARG A 190 8.43 2.51 -2.52
N LEU A 191 8.30 3.67 -1.87
CA LEU A 191 8.24 3.75 -0.42
C LEU A 191 6.87 4.24 0.00
N GLU A 192 6.06 3.29 0.44
CA GLU A 192 4.70 3.51 0.90
C GLU A 192 4.65 3.64 2.42
N VAL A 193 3.72 4.46 2.91
CA VAL A 193 3.46 4.62 4.35
C VAL A 193 1.98 4.47 4.60
N ASP A 194 1.62 3.62 5.58
CA ASP A 194 0.26 3.40 6.04
C ASP A 194 0.10 3.64 7.54
N GLY A 195 -0.94 4.40 7.88
CA GLY A 195 -1.35 4.64 9.25
C GLY A 195 -1.37 6.11 9.66
N GLY A 196 -2.55 6.65 9.92
CA GLY A 196 -2.71 8.00 10.44
C GLY A 196 -2.31 9.13 9.49
N ILE A 197 -2.27 8.87 8.18
CA ILE A 197 -1.95 9.87 7.16
C ILE A 197 -3.12 10.84 6.99
N LYS A 198 -2.81 12.15 7.04
CA LYS A 198 -3.77 13.25 6.92
C LYS A 198 -3.17 14.42 6.16
N VAL A 199 -3.99 15.40 5.80
CA VAL A 199 -3.56 16.63 5.13
C VAL A 199 -2.49 17.38 5.92
N ASP A 200 -2.58 17.39 7.24
CA ASP A 200 -1.69 18.14 8.14
C ASP A 200 -0.32 17.50 8.38
N ASN A 201 -0.13 16.21 8.05
CA ASN A 201 1.13 15.51 8.28
C ASN A 201 1.79 14.94 7.00
N ILE A 202 1.05 14.84 5.89
CA ILE A 202 1.53 14.18 4.67
C ILE A 202 2.79 14.86 4.08
N ALA A 203 2.92 16.19 4.19
CA ALA A 203 4.11 16.92 3.72
C ALA A 203 5.37 16.51 4.49
N ALA A 204 5.28 16.33 5.80
CA ALA A 204 6.41 15.88 6.62
C ALA A 204 6.83 14.44 6.27
N ILE A 205 5.86 13.57 5.97
CA ILE A 205 6.07 12.18 5.58
C ILE A 205 6.71 12.10 4.19
N ALA A 206 6.25 12.91 3.23
CA ALA A 206 6.86 13.04 1.91
C ALA A 206 8.30 13.57 2.00
N LYS A 207 8.53 14.61 2.81
CA LYS A 207 9.87 15.15 3.05
C LYS A 207 10.83 14.13 3.68
N ALA A 208 10.33 13.21 4.49
CA ALA A 208 11.12 12.11 5.04
C ALA A 208 11.49 11.05 3.97
N GLY A 209 10.85 11.07 2.79
CA GLY A 209 11.20 10.24 1.64
C GLY A 209 10.12 9.29 1.15
N ALA A 210 8.91 9.29 1.73
CA ALA A 210 7.80 8.52 1.21
C ALA A 210 7.28 9.09 -0.12
N ASP A 211 6.88 8.22 -1.03
CA ASP A 211 6.33 8.59 -2.34
C ASP A 211 4.91 8.02 -2.58
N THR A 212 4.44 7.16 -1.70
CA THR A 212 3.10 6.54 -1.78
C THR A 212 2.43 6.61 -0.40
N PHE A 213 1.18 7.08 -0.35
CA PHE A 213 0.50 7.43 0.90
C PHE A 213 -0.84 6.72 1.00
N VAL A 214 -0.97 5.85 2.01
CA VAL A 214 -2.24 5.18 2.32
C VAL A 214 -3.05 6.06 3.27
N ALA A 215 -4.25 6.45 2.84
CA ALA A 215 -5.16 7.26 3.63
C ALA A 215 -6.56 6.65 3.64
N GLY A 216 -7.03 6.21 4.80
CA GLY A 216 -8.35 5.63 4.99
C GLY A 216 -9.36 6.67 5.49
N SER A 217 -9.53 6.75 6.81
CA SER A 217 -10.53 7.61 7.46
C SER A 217 -10.41 9.11 7.13
N ALA A 218 -9.20 9.57 6.75
CA ALA A 218 -8.98 10.95 6.33
C ALA A 218 -9.73 11.29 5.03
N ILE A 219 -9.92 10.31 4.14
CA ILE A 219 -10.65 10.44 2.87
C ILE A 219 -12.11 9.99 3.04
N PHE A 220 -12.35 8.72 3.41
CA PHE A 220 -13.71 8.16 3.49
C PHE A 220 -14.58 8.77 4.59
N GLY A 221 -13.99 9.40 5.61
CA GLY A 221 -14.72 10.16 6.63
C GLY A 221 -15.22 11.54 6.17
N LYS A 222 -15.07 11.90 4.89
CA LYS A 222 -15.48 13.19 4.33
C LYS A 222 -16.59 13.02 3.28
N SER A 223 -17.41 14.04 3.15
CA SER A 223 -18.48 14.06 2.12
C SER A 223 -17.98 14.33 0.71
N ASN A 224 -16.81 14.95 0.56
CA ASN A 224 -16.19 15.24 -0.74
C ASN A 224 -14.76 14.72 -0.77
N TYR A 225 -14.54 13.61 -1.46
CA TYR A 225 -13.22 12.96 -1.60
C TYR A 225 -12.24 13.81 -2.42
N ALA A 226 -12.74 14.52 -3.45
CA ALA A 226 -11.90 15.33 -4.33
C ALA A 226 -11.21 16.48 -3.57
N ASP A 227 -11.92 17.14 -2.67
CA ASP A 227 -11.35 18.26 -1.87
C ASP A 227 -10.19 17.76 -0.99
N VAL A 228 -10.37 16.60 -0.35
CA VAL A 228 -9.33 16.03 0.52
C VAL A 228 -8.12 15.56 -0.27
N ILE A 229 -8.34 14.84 -1.37
CA ILE A 229 -7.26 14.34 -2.23
C ILE A 229 -6.48 15.52 -2.84
N ALA A 230 -7.17 16.57 -3.30
CA ALA A 230 -6.54 17.79 -3.82
C ALA A 230 -5.73 18.52 -2.73
N ALA A 231 -6.25 18.61 -1.51
CA ALA A 231 -5.53 19.17 -0.37
C ALA A 231 -4.27 18.35 -0.03
N MET A 232 -4.36 17.02 0.00
CA MET A 232 -3.20 16.14 0.20
C MET A 232 -2.13 16.35 -0.88
N ARG A 233 -2.52 16.41 -2.18
CA ARG A 233 -1.59 16.70 -3.27
C ARG A 233 -0.91 18.06 -3.13
N THR A 234 -1.67 19.07 -2.71
CA THR A 234 -1.15 20.41 -2.46
C THR A 234 -0.08 20.41 -1.36
N GLU A 235 -0.32 19.67 -0.26
CA GLU A 235 0.66 19.58 0.82
C GLU A 235 1.92 18.79 0.39
N VAL A 236 1.74 17.66 -0.30
CA VAL A 236 2.86 16.87 -0.83
C VAL A 236 3.73 17.66 -1.80
N SER A 237 3.14 18.55 -2.62
CA SER A 237 3.91 19.38 -3.57
C SER A 237 4.83 20.43 -2.91
N LYS A 238 4.71 20.63 -1.58
CA LYS A 238 5.57 21.55 -0.80
C LYS A 238 6.78 20.83 -0.19
N ALA A 239 6.84 19.49 -0.28
CA ALA A 239 7.90 18.66 0.30
C ALA A 239 9.06 18.51 -0.69
#